data_ea78ee573b5f0ffc7badc29e3bada4ad
#
_entry.id   ea78ee573b5f0ffc7badc29e3bada4ad
#
_cell.length_a   1.000
_cell.length_b   1.000
_cell.length_c   1.000
_cell.angle_alpha   90.00
_cell.angle_beta   90.00
_cell.angle_gamma   90.00
#
_symmetry.space_group_name_H-M   'P 1'
#
loop_
_entity.id
_entity.type
_entity.pdbx_description
1 polymer ?
#
loop_
_entity_poly.entity_id
_entity_poly.type
_entity_poly.pdbx_seq_one_letter_code
_entity_poly.pdbx_strand_id
1 'polypeptide(L)'
;MILDPTQQAAVDLLQSGQNAFLTGSAGTGKSTVTTAFVSSALRKVDIAASTGIAAINLRDQYAARSNGREISIATLYRWAGFGLGPKPGQSHESFWDWWRTPMSRHKMSCLNRIRAAECLVIDEVSMIPGRILSYLDYHCRKIRQIEEPFGGIQVICCGDFLQLGPVDKEGTGYDWAFLTKTWQEADFKAAVLTKVHRQDEQEFIDLLNDFRMGRIGPRSMASMATRVAPFTSSSIPRLFTHNMAVDKWNRSQLENLPGETTELKAIITGDDQHQREWLIKNLVTPTNLQLRIGARVMVTANITREGEMVASNGTLGTLTSINPSGLLLTITTDEGSLLTLDRSMWDFDPQEVHTAKFYQFPLRLAWASTIHKAQGLTLKEAVIDIRSAREPGQAYVALSRVRTLSGLHLKAVPAGVYTSPAAVAYHEGLANAPLTPTAPAVTAPPPSTCLY
;
A
#
# COMPACT_ATOMS: atom_id res chain seq x y z
N MET A 1 17.35 2.56 -14.30
CA MET A 1 16.27 3.50 -13.87
C MET A 1 16.92 4.87 -13.72
N ILE A 2 16.38 5.90 -14.35
CA ILE A 2 16.92 7.27 -14.24
C ILE A 2 16.11 7.97 -13.16
N LEU A 3 16.78 8.38 -12.08
CA LEU A 3 16.20 9.16 -10.99
C LEU A 3 16.36 10.65 -11.27
N ASP A 4 15.39 11.45 -10.87
CA ASP A 4 15.58 12.89 -10.85
C ASP A 4 16.46 13.33 -9.66
N PRO A 5 16.98 14.57 -9.62
CA PRO A 5 17.87 15.01 -8.54
C PRO A 5 17.27 14.89 -7.14
N THR A 6 15.95 15.12 -6.96
CA THR A 6 15.29 15.00 -5.65
C THR A 6 15.13 13.56 -5.23
N GLN A 7 14.85 12.67 -6.18
CA GLN A 7 14.81 11.23 -5.96
C GLN A 7 16.20 10.68 -5.63
N GLN A 8 17.26 11.14 -6.31
CA GLN A 8 18.63 10.72 -6.00
C GLN A 8 19.04 11.16 -4.59
N ALA A 9 18.81 12.42 -4.23
CA ALA A 9 19.08 12.92 -2.88
C ALA A 9 18.30 12.13 -1.79
N ALA A 10 17.07 11.72 -2.10
CA ALA A 10 16.31 10.85 -1.22
C ALA A 10 16.98 9.47 -1.06
N VAL A 11 17.43 8.83 -2.14
CA VAL A 11 18.16 7.54 -2.07
C VAL A 11 19.43 7.70 -1.23
N ASP A 12 20.19 8.77 -1.41
CA ASP A 12 21.43 9.05 -0.66
C ASP A 12 21.14 9.19 0.84
N LEU A 13 20.05 9.89 1.21
CA LEU A 13 19.59 9.94 2.60
C LEU A 13 19.21 8.56 3.15
N LEU A 14 18.48 7.74 2.40
CA LEU A 14 18.13 6.39 2.85
C LEU A 14 19.37 5.50 3.05
N GLN A 15 20.42 5.70 2.25
CA GLN A 15 21.69 4.98 2.37
C GLN A 15 22.53 5.43 3.56
N SER A 16 22.32 6.64 4.10
CA SER A 16 23.09 7.19 5.21
C SER A 16 23.03 6.40 6.51
N GLY A 17 22.02 5.52 6.66
CA GLY A 17 21.79 4.75 7.90
C GLY A 17 20.93 5.47 8.93
N GLN A 18 20.55 6.73 8.70
CA GLN A 18 19.65 7.47 9.58
C GLN A 18 18.19 7.00 9.40
N ASN A 19 17.37 7.16 10.44
CA ASN A 19 15.93 7.02 10.29
C ASN A 19 15.42 8.09 9.32
N ALA A 20 14.55 7.70 8.38
CA ALA A 20 14.11 8.61 7.34
C ALA A 20 12.60 8.54 7.10
N PHE A 21 12.01 9.68 6.77
CA PHE A 21 10.64 9.79 6.31
C PHE A 21 10.62 10.21 4.84
N LEU A 22 10.37 9.25 3.96
CA LEU A 22 10.21 9.47 2.52
C LEU A 22 8.76 9.85 2.22
N THR A 23 8.53 11.10 1.85
CA THR A 23 7.18 11.61 1.61
C THR A 23 7.08 12.40 0.31
N GLY A 24 5.86 12.73 -0.08
CA GLY A 24 5.51 13.46 -1.30
C GLY A 24 4.11 13.14 -1.75
N SER A 25 3.54 13.94 -2.62
CA SER A 25 2.20 13.74 -3.16
C SER A 25 2.07 12.42 -3.94
N ALA A 26 0.85 12.06 -4.32
CA ALA A 26 0.62 10.88 -5.16
C ALA A 26 1.35 11.07 -6.51
N GLY A 27 2.06 10.04 -6.96
CA GLY A 27 2.75 10.07 -8.25
C GLY A 27 4.14 10.71 -8.26
N THR A 28 4.73 11.07 -7.10
CA THR A 28 6.10 11.63 -7.03
C THR A 28 7.20 10.58 -7.09
N GLY A 29 6.85 9.29 -7.16
CA GLY A 29 7.85 8.22 -7.32
C GLY A 29 8.44 7.71 -6.01
N LYS A 30 7.73 7.78 -4.88
CA LYS A 30 8.15 7.17 -3.60
C LYS A 30 8.58 5.70 -3.76
N SER A 31 7.75 4.90 -4.42
CA SER A 31 8.08 3.48 -4.70
C SER A 31 9.30 3.31 -5.60
N THR A 32 9.55 4.27 -6.51
CA THR A 32 10.76 4.30 -7.36
C THR A 32 12.02 4.49 -6.51
N VAL A 33 12.00 5.47 -5.59
CA VAL A 33 13.09 5.75 -4.65
C VAL A 33 13.32 4.54 -3.73
N THR A 34 12.26 3.98 -3.14
CA THR A 34 12.36 2.79 -2.27
C THR A 34 12.96 1.60 -3.04
N THR A 35 12.52 1.38 -4.29
CA THR A 35 13.07 0.31 -5.14
C THR A 35 14.56 0.54 -5.45
N ALA A 36 14.95 1.76 -5.80
CA ALA A 36 16.35 2.10 -6.06
C ALA A 36 17.21 1.89 -4.82
N PHE A 37 16.75 2.33 -3.65
CA PHE A 37 17.40 2.09 -2.37
C PHE A 37 17.57 0.60 -2.08
N VAL A 38 16.50 -0.18 -2.10
CA VAL A 38 16.52 -1.63 -1.80
C VAL A 38 17.45 -2.39 -2.75
N SER A 39 17.45 -2.03 -4.05
CA SER A 39 18.31 -2.67 -5.05
C SER A 39 19.79 -2.35 -4.87
N SER A 40 20.14 -1.19 -4.29
CA SER A 40 21.52 -0.72 -4.09
C SER A 40 22.01 -0.85 -2.65
N ALA A 41 21.13 -1.14 -1.68
CA ALA A 41 21.50 -1.24 -0.26
C ALA A 41 22.52 -2.37 -0.03
N LEU A 42 23.58 -2.09 0.73
CA LEU A 42 24.58 -3.10 1.12
C LEU A 42 24.14 -3.90 2.36
N ARG A 43 23.20 -3.35 3.14
CA ARG A 43 22.63 -3.95 4.35
C ARG A 43 21.39 -4.78 4.06
N LYS A 44 21.00 -5.64 5.00
CA LYS A 44 19.75 -6.39 4.94
C LYS A 44 18.57 -5.45 5.14
N VAL A 45 17.66 -5.42 4.15
CA VAL A 45 16.45 -4.59 4.17
C VAL A 45 15.23 -5.50 4.27
N ASP A 46 14.43 -5.30 5.32
CA ASP A 46 13.09 -5.86 5.44
C ASP A 46 12.06 -4.80 5.05
N ILE A 47 10.93 -5.22 4.47
CA ILE A 47 9.85 -4.31 4.07
C ILE A 47 8.57 -4.70 4.80
N ALA A 48 7.96 -3.75 5.48
CA ALA A 48 6.69 -3.91 6.15
C ALA A 48 5.61 -3.03 5.50
N ALA A 49 4.48 -3.64 5.15
CA ALA A 49 3.32 -2.93 4.62
C ALA A 49 2.27 -2.68 5.69
N SER A 50 1.45 -1.65 5.50
CA SER A 50 0.31 -1.34 6.38
C SER A 50 -0.81 -2.38 6.29
N THR A 51 -1.00 -3.01 5.12
CA THR A 51 -2.08 -3.97 4.87
C THR A 51 -1.57 -5.24 4.17
N GLY A 52 -2.35 -6.33 4.26
CA GLY A 52 -2.02 -7.58 3.56
C GLY A 52 -1.95 -7.41 2.04
N ILE A 53 -2.85 -6.63 1.47
CA ILE A 53 -2.88 -6.31 0.04
C ILE A 53 -1.59 -5.57 -0.37
N ALA A 54 -1.20 -4.57 0.39
CA ALA A 54 0.03 -3.82 0.13
C ALA A 54 1.27 -4.73 0.22
N ALA A 55 1.32 -5.64 1.21
CA ALA A 55 2.42 -6.61 1.33
C ALA A 55 2.51 -7.55 0.12
N ILE A 56 1.37 -8.02 -0.40
CA ILE A 56 1.33 -8.87 -1.60
C ILE A 56 1.82 -8.10 -2.82
N ASN A 57 1.33 -6.88 -3.03
CA ASN A 57 1.75 -6.03 -4.14
C ASN A 57 3.25 -5.73 -4.11
N LEU A 58 3.80 -5.49 -2.92
CA LEU A 58 5.23 -5.28 -2.73
C LEU A 58 6.04 -6.54 -3.03
N ARG A 59 5.59 -7.73 -2.59
CA ARG A 59 6.25 -9.00 -2.95
C ARG A 59 6.35 -9.16 -4.47
N ASP A 60 5.24 -8.95 -5.16
CA ASP A 60 5.20 -9.04 -6.63
C ASP A 60 6.12 -7.99 -7.29
N GLN A 61 6.16 -6.77 -6.75
CA GLN A 61 7.01 -5.70 -7.26
C GLN A 61 8.51 -6.01 -7.09
N TYR A 62 8.90 -6.59 -5.96
CA TYR A 62 10.29 -6.85 -5.63
C TYR A 62 10.79 -8.21 -6.10
N ALA A 63 9.91 -9.21 -6.33
CA ALA A 63 10.28 -10.53 -6.86
C ALA A 63 11.08 -10.41 -8.17
N ALA A 64 10.67 -9.51 -9.07
CA ALA A 64 11.32 -9.26 -10.35
C ALA A 64 12.61 -8.39 -10.26
N ARG A 65 12.91 -7.79 -9.11
CA ARG A 65 13.94 -6.74 -8.97
C ARG A 65 14.99 -7.00 -7.87
N SER A 66 14.89 -8.12 -7.18
CA SER A 66 15.74 -8.44 -6.03
C SER A 66 17.18 -8.83 -6.38
N ASN A 67 17.53 -8.99 -7.67
CA ASN A 67 18.85 -9.44 -8.12
C ASN A 67 19.37 -10.66 -7.34
N GLY A 68 18.47 -11.60 -6.99
CA GLY A 68 18.80 -12.79 -6.22
C GLY A 68 18.96 -12.58 -4.70
N ARG A 69 18.67 -11.38 -4.17
CA ARG A 69 18.66 -11.14 -2.71
C ARG A 69 17.30 -11.50 -2.12
N GLU A 70 17.33 -12.18 -0.99
CA GLU A 70 16.13 -12.49 -0.22
C GLU A 70 15.69 -11.23 0.54
N ILE A 71 14.53 -10.68 0.15
CA ILE A 71 13.90 -9.53 0.81
C ILE A 71 12.70 -10.06 1.60
N SER A 72 12.70 -9.87 2.90
CA SER A 72 11.54 -10.21 3.74
C SER A 72 10.46 -9.15 3.58
N ILE A 73 9.29 -9.53 3.06
CA ILE A 73 8.15 -8.64 2.85
C ILE A 73 6.92 -9.20 3.57
N ALA A 74 6.39 -8.45 4.53
CA ALA A 74 5.24 -8.84 5.33
C ALA A 74 4.36 -7.64 5.69
N THR A 75 3.21 -7.86 6.33
CA THR A 75 2.55 -6.74 7.04
C THR A 75 3.35 -6.39 8.29
N LEU A 76 3.26 -5.14 8.77
CA LEU A 76 3.96 -4.71 9.98
C LEU A 76 3.61 -5.59 11.19
N TYR A 77 2.33 -5.92 11.36
CA TYR A 77 1.87 -6.81 12.41
C TYR A 77 2.51 -8.20 12.36
N ARG A 78 2.68 -8.73 11.15
CA ARG A 78 3.32 -10.02 10.94
C ARG A 78 4.83 -9.95 11.13
N TRP A 79 5.47 -8.90 10.61
CA TRP A 79 6.91 -8.69 10.78
C TRP A 79 7.29 -8.64 12.25
N ALA A 80 6.49 -7.91 13.06
CA ALA A 80 6.69 -7.77 14.51
C ALA A 80 6.12 -8.92 15.35
N GLY A 81 5.34 -9.84 14.76
CA GLY A 81 4.70 -10.94 15.49
C GLY A 81 3.54 -10.50 16.39
N PHE A 82 2.89 -9.39 16.08
CA PHE A 82 1.83 -8.80 16.92
C PHE A 82 0.50 -9.55 16.87
N GLY A 83 0.29 -10.47 15.92
CA GLY A 83 -0.99 -11.14 15.75
C GLY A 83 -2.12 -10.16 15.44
N LEU A 84 -3.14 -10.11 16.31
CA LEU A 84 -4.23 -9.13 16.20
C LEU A 84 -3.85 -7.73 16.70
N GLY A 85 -2.66 -7.59 17.28
CA GLY A 85 -2.16 -6.34 17.86
C GLY A 85 -2.57 -6.12 19.32
N PRO A 86 -2.05 -5.03 19.93
CA PRO A 86 -2.40 -4.68 21.30
C PRO A 86 -3.87 -4.27 21.40
N LYS A 87 -4.48 -4.61 22.54
CA LYS A 87 -5.86 -4.20 22.85
C LYS A 87 -5.89 -2.70 23.17
N PRO A 88 -7.04 -2.02 22.99
CA PRO A 88 -7.21 -0.67 23.46
C PRO A 88 -6.83 -0.52 24.95
N GLY A 89 -6.04 0.51 25.28
CA GLY A 89 -5.60 0.75 26.67
C GLY A 89 -4.60 -0.24 27.26
N GLN A 90 -4.14 -1.24 26.51
CA GLN A 90 -3.12 -2.17 26.99
C GLN A 90 -1.76 -1.45 27.08
N SER A 91 -1.00 -1.65 28.19
CA SER A 91 0.36 -1.07 28.30
C SER A 91 1.38 -1.83 27.46
N HIS A 92 2.50 -1.20 27.12
CA HIS A 92 3.60 -1.81 26.40
C HIS A 92 4.15 -3.04 27.14
N GLU A 93 4.32 -2.95 28.49
CA GLU A 93 4.79 -4.04 29.33
C GLU A 93 3.81 -5.22 29.30
N SER A 94 2.51 -4.95 29.50
CA SER A 94 1.49 -6.01 29.48
C SER A 94 1.40 -6.71 28.12
N PHE A 95 1.53 -5.95 27.02
CA PHE A 95 1.56 -6.55 25.69
C PHE A 95 2.85 -7.34 25.45
N TRP A 96 4.01 -6.86 25.91
CA TRP A 96 5.28 -7.56 25.85
C TRP A 96 5.23 -8.87 26.61
N ASP A 97 4.69 -8.89 27.85
CA ASP A 97 4.54 -10.11 28.65
C ASP A 97 3.65 -11.15 27.98
N TRP A 98 2.54 -10.71 27.37
CA TRP A 98 1.69 -11.59 26.56
C TRP A 98 2.44 -12.07 25.30
N TRP A 99 3.20 -11.19 24.65
CA TRP A 99 3.90 -11.53 23.43
C TRP A 99 4.99 -12.59 23.68
N ARG A 100 5.75 -12.47 24.74
CA ARG A 100 6.84 -13.40 25.07
C ARG A 100 6.38 -14.73 25.67
N THR A 101 5.09 -14.87 26.09
CA THR A 101 4.61 -16.04 26.83
C THR A 101 3.23 -16.49 26.31
N PRO A 102 3.07 -17.76 25.85
CA PRO A 102 4.12 -18.72 25.53
C PRO A 102 4.86 -18.36 24.24
N MET A 103 6.11 -18.77 24.12
CA MET A 103 6.90 -18.56 22.92
C MET A 103 6.56 -19.62 21.86
N SER A 104 5.78 -19.25 20.84
CA SER A 104 5.47 -20.10 19.70
C SER A 104 6.60 -20.09 18.65
N ARG A 105 6.60 -21.07 17.73
CA ARG A 105 7.55 -21.08 16.59
C ARG A 105 7.50 -19.77 15.79
N HIS A 106 6.31 -19.27 15.53
CA HIS A 106 6.10 -18.00 14.83
C HIS A 106 6.72 -16.81 15.58
N LYS A 107 6.48 -16.70 16.89
CA LYS A 107 7.08 -15.63 17.73
C LYS A 107 8.61 -15.74 17.77
N MET A 108 9.15 -16.97 17.80
CA MET A 108 10.59 -17.21 17.73
C MET A 108 11.17 -16.75 16.39
N SER A 109 10.51 -17.03 15.27
CA SER A 109 10.89 -16.53 13.95
C SER A 109 10.91 -15.00 13.91
N CYS A 110 9.87 -14.33 14.46
CA CYS A 110 9.83 -12.88 14.56
C CYS A 110 10.97 -12.31 15.42
N LEU A 111 11.26 -12.95 16.57
CA LEU A 111 12.36 -12.57 17.45
C LEU A 111 13.70 -12.62 16.72
N ASN A 112 13.98 -13.72 16.01
CA ASN A 112 15.22 -13.88 15.25
C ASN A 112 15.31 -12.86 14.10
N ARG A 113 14.19 -12.57 13.43
CA ARG A 113 14.11 -11.54 12.39
C ARG A 113 14.46 -10.17 12.94
N ILE A 114 13.84 -9.75 14.05
CA ILE A 114 14.09 -8.45 14.68
C ILE A 114 15.54 -8.34 15.17
N ARG A 115 16.11 -9.41 15.71
CA ARG A 115 17.53 -9.43 16.11
C ARG A 115 18.49 -9.24 14.95
N ALA A 116 18.17 -9.84 13.79
CA ALA A 116 18.99 -9.78 12.59
C ALA A 116 18.68 -8.60 11.68
N ALA A 117 17.62 -7.81 11.96
CA ALA A 117 17.22 -6.69 11.11
C ALA A 117 18.23 -5.54 11.22
N GLU A 118 18.65 -5.02 10.07
CA GLU A 118 19.53 -3.85 9.97
C GLU A 118 18.75 -2.61 9.50
N CYS A 119 17.77 -2.82 8.59
CA CYS A 119 16.92 -1.77 8.06
C CYS A 119 15.50 -2.29 7.88
N LEU A 120 14.51 -1.51 8.30
CA LEU A 120 13.09 -1.77 8.11
C LEU A 120 12.45 -0.62 7.33
N VAL A 121 11.94 -0.90 6.15
CA VAL A 121 11.10 0.03 5.38
C VAL A 121 9.64 -0.21 5.74
N ILE A 122 8.93 0.82 6.21
CA ILE A 122 7.49 0.78 6.49
C ILE A 122 6.79 1.56 5.38
N ASP A 123 6.12 0.83 4.47
CA ASP A 123 5.38 1.45 3.36
C ASP A 123 3.96 1.81 3.76
N GLU A 124 3.42 2.87 3.15
CA GLU A 124 2.12 3.47 3.44
C GLU A 124 1.95 3.76 4.95
N VAL A 125 2.96 4.42 5.55
CA VAL A 125 3.01 4.71 6.99
C VAL A 125 1.82 5.53 7.49
N SER A 126 1.15 6.30 6.63
CA SER A 126 -0.05 7.07 6.98
C SER A 126 -1.19 6.19 7.53
N MET A 127 -1.25 4.93 7.13
CA MET A 127 -2.26 3.97 7.59
C MET A 127 -1.85 3.22 8.87
N ILE A 128 -0.63 3.44 9.38
CA ILE A 128 -0.14 2.80 10.61
C ILE A 128 -0.54 3.67 11.80
N PRO A 129 -1.35 3.14 12.75
CA PRO A 129 -1.65 3.86 13.98
C PRO A 129 -0.38 4.18 14.78
N GLY A 130 -0.29 5.37 15.34
CA GLY A 130 0.86 5.83 16.10
C GLY A 130 1.20 4.92 17.28
N ARG A 131 0.16 4.41 17.97
CA ARG A 131 0.34 3.41 19.03
C ARG A 131 1.08 2.16 18.53
N ILE A 132 0.80 1.70 17.30
CA ILE A 132 1.47 0.52 16.74
C ILE A 132 2.95 0.77 16.48
N LEU A 133 3.29 1.97 16.00
CA LEU A 133 4.70 2.37 15.87
C LEU A 133 5.40 2.41 17.24
N SER A 134 4.71 2.88 18.29
CA SER A 134 5.26 2.89 19.66
C SER A 134 5.45 1.48 20.23
N TYR A 135 4.52 0.56 19.97
CA TYR A 135 4.70 -0.84 20.34
C TYR A 135 5.85 -1.50 19.58
N LEU A 136 6.01 -1.18 18.29
CA LEU A 136 7.12 -1.66 17.48
C LEU A 136 8.47 -1.24 18.07
N ASP A 137 8.62 0.05 18.37
CA ASP A 137 9.82 0.60 19.00
C ASP A 137 10.14 -0.12 20.31
N TYR A 138 9.15 -0.21 21.21
CA TYR A 138 9.30 -0.88 22.49
C TYR A 138 9.76 -2.34 22.33
N HIS A 139 9.16 -3.11 21.41
CA HIS A 139 9.53 -4.50 21.16
C HIS A 139 10.92 -4.63 20.58
N CYS A 140 11.31 -3.77 19.64
CA CYS A 140 12.66 -3.78 19.06
C CYS A 140 13.71 -3.50 20.12
N ARG A 141 13.51 -2.49 21.00
CA ARG A 141 14.40 -2.19 22.13
C ARG A 141 14.52 -3.40 23.07
N LYS A 142 13.40 -4.01 23.48
CA LYS A 142 13.40 -5.19 24.38
C LYS A 142 14.07 -6.42 23.78
N ILE A 143 13.82 -6.73 22.51
CA ILE A 143 14.39 -7.91 21.82
C ILE A 143 15.90 -7.73 21.61
N ARG A 144 16.34 -6.54 21.24
CA ARG A 144 17.76 -6.25 20.92
C ARG A 144 18.56 -5.83 22.14
N GLN A 145 17.90 -5.47 23.25
CA GLN A 145 18.51 -4.93 24.46
C GLN A 145 19.33 -3.66 24.19
N ILE A 146 18.81 -2.79 23.30
CA ILE A 146 19.42 -1.52 22.91
C ILE A 146 18.36 -0.44 23.12
N GLU A 147 18.72 0.61 23.87
CA GLU A 147 17.80 1.71 24.24
C GLU A 147 17.60 2.76 23.13
N GLU A 148 18.39 2.69 22.06
CA GLU A 148 18.18 3.55 20.88
C GLU A 148 16.83 3.27 20.22
N PRO A 149 16.24 4.25 19.53
CA PRO A 149 15.00 4.06 18.79
C PRO A 149 15.03 2.80 17.93
N PHE A 150 13.94 2.02 18.00
CA PHE A 150 13.78 0.73 17.33
C PHE A 150 14.93 -0.28 17.63
N GLY A 151 15.61 -0.13 18.78
CA GLY A 151 16.74 -1.00 19.13
C GLY A 151 17.91 -0.87 18.15
N GLY A 152 18.15 0.32 17.61
CA GLY A 152 19.23 0.60 16.65
C GLY A 152 18.98 0.04 15.23
N ILE A 153 17.75 -0.37 14.89
CA ILE A 153 17.36 -0.69 13.52
C ILE A 153 17.11 0.63 12.78
N GLN A 154 17.71 0.83 11.60
CA GLN A 154 17.30 1.93 10.74
C GLN A 154 15.85 1.74 10.31
N VAL A 155 14.98 2.70 10.60
CA VAL A 155 13.58 2.68 10.13
C VAL A 155 13.37 3.75 9.06
N ILE A 156 12.84 3.32 7.92
CA ILE A 156 12.46 4.20 6.80
C ILE A 156 10.94 4.14 6.69
N CYS A 157 10.27 5.23 7.07
CA CYS A 157 8.84 5.40 6.89
C CYS A 157 8.56 6.00 5.51
N CYS A 158 7.78 5.31 4.67
CA CYS A 158 7.39 5.78 3.35
C CYS A 158 5.88 6.03 3.31
N GLY A 159 5.44 7.22 2.85
CA GLY A 159 4.02 7.53 2.75
C GLY A 159 3.70 9.02 2.64
N ASP A 160 2.42 9.33 2.73
CA ASP A 160 1.91 10.70 2.69
C ASP A 160 0.76 10.84 3.70
N PHE A 161 0.99 11.56 4.81
CA PHE A 161 -0.01 11.75 5.86
C PHE A 161 -1.22 12.58 5.42
N LEU A 162 -1.19 13.18 4.24
CA LEU A 162 -2.34 13.85 3.61
C LEU A 162 -3.19 12.92 2.73
N GLN A 163 -2.82 11.64 2.63
CA GLN A 163 -3.64 10.56 2.08
C GLN A 163 -4.49 9.91 3.18
N LEU A 164 -4.93 8.65 2.96
CA LEU A 164 -5.74 7.94 3.94
C LEU A 164 -4.97 7.70 5.23
N GLY A 165 -5.61 8.03 6.35
CA GLY A 165 -5.09 7.81 7.69
C GLY A 165 -5.37 6.41 8.24
N PRO A 166 -4.91 6.13 9.47
CA PRO A 166 -5.27 4.92 10.17
C PRO A 166 -6.79 4.89 10.43
N VAL A 167 -7.37 3.68 10.41
CA VAL A 167 -8.81 3.53 10.63
C VAL A 167 -9.16 3.89 12.07
N ASP A 168 -9.94 4.95 12.25
CA ASP A 168 -10.52 5.32 13.55
C ASP A 168 -11.79 4.51 13.82
N LYS A 169 -11.64 3.40 14.59
CA LYS A 169 -12.76 2.54 14.96
C LYS A 169 -13.54 3.06 16.18
N GLU A 170 -12.96 3.96 16.93
CA GLU A 170 -13.48 4.39 18.23
C GLU A 170 -14.07 5.82 18.17
N GLY A 171 -13.91 6.52 17.05
CA GLY A 171 -14.37 7.91 16.90
C GLY A 171 -13.60 8.89 17.79
N THR A 172 -12.42 8.50 18.26
CA THR A 172 -11.58 9.30 19.18
C THR A 172 -10.62 10.24 18.45
N GLY A 173 -10.61 10.21 17.14
CA GLY A 173 -9.67 10.93 16.27
C GLY A 173 -8.55 10.04 15.74
N TYR A 174 -7.80 10.58 14.78
CA TYR A 174 -6.75 9.81 14.11
C TYR A 174 -5.50 9.68 14.98
N ASP A 175 -5.11 8.44 15.26
CA ASP A 175 -3.87 8.07 15.95
C ASP A 175 -2.68 8.16 14.99
N TRP A 176 -2.24 9.40 14.68
CA TRP A 176 -1.16 9.64 13.73
C TRP A 176 0.20 9.26 14.28
N ALA A 177 1.01 8.57 13.48
CA ALA A 177 2.37 8.16 13.85
C ALA A 177 3.27 9.36 14.19
N PHE A 178 3.18 10.46 13.44
CA PHE A 178 4.01 11.66 13.65
C PHE A 178 3.69 12.45 14.93
N LEU A 179 2.57 12.17 15.60
CA LEU A 179 2.23 12.80 16.90
C LEU A 179 2.80 12.02 18.09
N THR A 180 3.37 10.84 17.88
CA THR A 180 3.88 10.01 18.96
C THR A 180 5.25 10.47 19.46
N LYS A 181 5.53 10.21 20.74
CA LYS A 181 6.86 10.39 21.32
C LYS A 181 7.92 9.57 20.59
N THR A 182 7.57 8.35 20.18
CA THR A 182 8.42 7.47 19.37
C THR A 182 8.87 8.13 18.07
N TRP A 183 7.97 8.80 17.36
CA TRP A 183 8.31 9.51 16.13
C TRP A 183 9.31 10.65 16.38
N GLN A 184 9.10 11.40 17.47
CA GLN A 184 9.98 12.51 17.87
C GLN A 184 11.38 11.99 18.29
N GLU A 185 11.42 10.93 19.11
CA GLU A 185 12.69 10.32 19.57
C GLU A 185 13.46 9.66 18.41
N ALA A 186 12.78 9.13 17.42
CA ALA A 186 13.40 8.49 16.26
C ALA A 186 14.10 9.47 15.32
N ASP A 187 13.84 10.78 15.45
CA ASP A 187 14.47 11.86 14.68
C ASP A 187 14.49 11.60 13.15
N PHE A 188 13.32 11.26 12.59
CA PHE A 188 13.20 10.95 11.17
C PHE A 188 13.62 12.12 10.30
N LYS A 189 14.65 11.94 9.49
CA LYS A 189 15.07 12.93 8.48
C LYS A 189 14.13 12.86 7.28
N ALA A 190 13.54 13.99 6.92
CA ALA A 190 12.54 14.03 5.85
C ALA A 190 13.17 14.11 4.46
N ALA A 191 12.78 13.20 3.57
CA ALA A 191 13.00 13.29 2.13
C ALA A 191 11.67 13.63 1.45
N VAL A 192 11.49 14.87 1.03
CA VAL A 192 10.25 15.36 0.44
C VAL A 192 10.37 15.38 -1.08
N LEU A 193 9.64 14.49 -1.77
CA LEU A 193 9.58 14.46 -3.22
C LEU A 193 8.52 15.46 -3.71
N THR A 194 8.94 16.41 -4.55
CA THR A 194 8.06 17.48 -5.02
C THR A 194 7.59 17.30 -6.46
N LYS A 195 8.40 16.62 -7.31
CA LYS A 195 8.06 16.44 -8.73
C LYS A 195 7.05 15.31 -8.91
N VAL A 196 5.91 15.63 -9.50
CA VAL A 196 4.89 14.65 -9.88
C VAL A 196 5.24 14.03 -11.24
N HIS A 197 5.20 12.71 -11.34
CA HIS A 197 5.48 11.94 -12.56
C HIS A 197 4.26 11.22 -13.12
N ARG A 198 3.15 11.17 -12.37
CA ARG A 198 1.92 10.49 -12.79
C ARG A 198 1.06 11.36 -13.67
N GLN A 199 1.01 12.65 -13.38
CA GLN A 199 0.23 13.65 -14.09
C GLN A 199 1.18 14.64 -14.78
N ASP A 200 0.85 15.03 -16.01
CA ASP A 200 1.64 15.97 -16.81
C ASP A 200 0.97 17.35 -16.92
N GLU A 201 -0.33 17.45 -16.62
CA GLU A 201 -1.11 18.68 -16.70
C GLU A 201 -0.95 19.51 -15.42
N GLN A 202 -0.29 20.68 -15.49
CA GLN A 202 -0.06 21.52 -14.31
C GLN A 202 -1.36 21.94 -13.63
N GLU A 203 -2.41 22.27 -14.38
CA GLU A 203 -3.72 22.62 -13.82
C GLU A 203 -4.29 21.48 -12.98
N PHE A 204 -4.13 20.24 -13.42
CA PHE A 204 -4.63 19.09 -12.66
C PHE A 204 -3.76 18.81 -11.42
N ILE A 205 -2.44 18.99 -11.51
CA ILE A 205 -1.53 18.90 -10.37
C ILE A 205 -1.89 19.93 -9.30
N ASP A 206 -2.14 21.18 -9.70
CA ASP A 206 -2.55 22.26 -8.80
C ASP A 206 -3.89 21.94 -8.12
N LEU A 207 -4.88 21.47 -8.89
CA LEU A 207 -6.15 21.00 -8.37
C LEU A 207 -5.99 19.89 -7.33
N LEU A 208 -5.16 18.88 -7.61
CA LEU A 208 -4.90 17.80 -6.68
C LEU A 208 -4.20 18.28 -5.39
N ASN A 209 -3.30 19.27 -5.49
CA ASN A 209 -2.67 19.87 -4.33
C ASN A 209 -3.66 20.68 -3.48
N ASP A 210 -4.60 21.40 -4.10
CA ASP A 210 -5.67 22.08 -3.37
C ASP A 210 -6.52 21.08 -2.57
N PHE A 211 -6.88 19.95 -3.18
CA PHE A 211 -7.61 18.87 -2.50
C PHE A 211 -6.78 18.24 -1.37
N ARG A 212 -5.49 18.02 -1.63
CA ARG A 212 -4.56 17.44 -0.66
C ARG A 212 -4.42 18.30 0.58
N MET A 213 -4.36 19.62 0.39
CA MET A 213 -4.19 20.61 1.47
C MET A 213 -5.52 21.11 2.04
N GLY A 214 -6.67 20.72 1.46
CA GLY A 214 -7.98 21.24 1.85
C GLY A 214 -8.22 22.71 1.51
N ARG A 215 -7.49 23.25 0.54
CA ARG A 215 -7.53 24.68 0.14
C ARG A 215 -8.30 24.88 -1.15
N ILE A 216 -9.56 24.42 -1.19
CA ILE A 216 -10.37 24.51 -2.41
C ILE A 216 -10.90 25.91 -2.58
N GLY A 217 -10.44 26.59 -3.63
CA GLY A 217 -10.88 27.91 -4.05
C GLY A 217 -11.83 27.90 -5.26
N PRO A 218 -12.29 29.09 -5.69
CA PRO A 218 -13.18 29.22 -6.86
C PRO A 218 -12.60 28.60 -8.14
N ARG A 219 -11.28 28.69 -8.36
CA ARG A 219 -10.63 28.09 -9.53
C ARG A 219 -10.74 26.57 -9.52
N SER A 220 -10.43 25.92 -8.40
CA SER A 220 -10.51 24.45 -8.25
C SER A 220 -11.95 23.98 -8.41
N MET A 221 -12.92 24.73 -7.87
CA MET A 221 -14.35 24.44 -8.03
C MET A 221 -14.82 24.58 -9.49
N ALA A 222 -14.34 25.60 -10.21
CA ALA A 222 -14.66 25.80 -11.63
C ALA A 222 -14.09 24.66 -12.48
N SER A 223 -12.81 24.28 -12.29
CA SER A 223 -12.18 23.15 -13.00
C SER A 223 -12.95 21.85 -12.76
N MET A 224 -13.36 21.58 -11.51
CA MET A 224 -14.16 20.39 -11.20
C MET A 224 -15.54 20.42 -11.83
N ALA A 225 -16.20 21.57 -11.88
CA ALA A 225 -17.53 21.72 -12.49
C ALA A 225 -17.53 21.31 -13.97
N THR A 226 -16.43 21.53 -14.69
CA THR A 226 -16.27 21.09 -16.09
C THR A 226 -16.28 19.55 -16.23
N ARG A 227 -16.04 18.83 -15.15
CA ARG A 227 -15.95 17.36 -15.12
C ARG A 227 -17.25 16.70 -14.64
N VAL A 228 -18.24 17.49 -14.25
CA VAL A 228 -19.57 17.00 -13.86
C VAL A 228 -20.44 16.84 -15.10
N ALA A 229 -20.77 15.60 -15.43
CA ALA A 229 -21.70 15.29 -16.52
C ALA A 229 -22.47 14.00 -16.17
N PRO A 230 -23.70 13.84 -16.76
CA PRO A 230 -24.37 12.55 -16.76
C PRO A 230 -23.48 11.51 -17.44
N PHE A 231 -23.14 10.45 -16.71
CA PHE A 231 -22.24 9.42 -17.21
C PHE A 231 -22.95 8.08 -17.32
N THR A 232 -23.12 7.58 -18.55
CA THR A 232 -23.89 6.37 -18.85
C THR A 232 -23.01 5.18 -19.21
N SER A 233 -21.72 5.38 -19.59
CA SER A 233 -20.84 4.28 -19.96
C SER A 233 -20.57 3.35 -18.78
N SER A 234 -20.73 2.05 -19.02
CA SER A 234 -20.38 0.99 -18.06
C SER A 234 -18.92 0.52 -18.18
N SER A 235 -18.20 0.95 -19.23
CA SER A 235 -16.80 0.52 -19.45
C SER A 235 -15.80 1.23 -18.53
N ILE A 236 -16.12 2.45 -18.06
CA ILE A 236 -15.24 3.23 -17.19
C ILE A 236 -15.44 2.84 -15.73
N PRO A 237 -14.37 2.49 -15.00
CA PRO A 237 -14.45 2.07 -13.61
C PRO A 237 -15.01 3.18 -12.72
N ARG A 238 -15.84 2.79 -11.75
CA ARG A 238 -16.39 3.69 -10.74
C ARG A 238 -15.67 3.55 -9.41
N LEU A 239 -15.34 4.67 -8.77
CA LEU A 239 -14.77 4.68 -7.43
C LEU A 239 -15.83 5.10 -6.41
N PHE A 240 -16.05 4.24 -5.42
CA PHE A 240 -16.98 4.46 -4.31
C PHE A 240 -16.23 4.49 -2.98
N THR A 241 -16.85 5.12 -1.98
CA THR A 241 -16.33 5.16 -0.61
C THR A 241 -16.52 3.84 0.15
N HIS A 242 -17.57 3.04 -0.17
CA HIS A 242 -17.99 1.87 0.58
C HIS A 242 -18.13 0.60 -0.26
N ASN A 243 -17.77 -0.56 0.31
CA ASN A 243 -17.85 -1.87 -0.36
C ASN A 243 -19.28 -2.21 -0.84
N MET A 244 -20.31 -1.93 -0.04
CA MET A 244 -21.70 -2.25 -0.43
C MET A 244 -22.12 -1.61 -1.76
N ALA A 245 -21.69 -0.37 -2.02
CA ALA A 245 -21.98 0.30 -3.28
C ALA A 245 -21.24 -0.34 -4.45
N VAL A 246 -19.98 -0.76 -4.22
CA VAL A 246 -19.17 -1.51 -5.19
C VAL A 246 -19.82 -2.83 -5.55
N ASP A 247 -20.18 -3.63 -4.54
CA ASP A 247 -20.74 -4.97 -4.74
C ASP A 247 -22.09 -4.90 -5.45
N LYS A 248 -22.96 -3.95 -5.04
CA LYS A 248 -24.25 -3.71 -5.69
C LYS A 248 -24.06 -3.32 -7.17
N TRP A 249 -23.11 -2.42 -7.44
CA TRP A 249 -22.86 -1.96 -8.81
C TRP A 249 -22.28 -3.08 -9.68
N ASN A 250 -21.25 -3.77 -9.22
CA ASN A 250 -20.61 -4.87 -9.96
C ASN A 250 -21.60 -6.00 -10.24
N ARG A 251 -22.44 -6.37 -9.27
CA ARG A 251 -23.48 -7.39 -9.44
C ARG A 251 -24.49 -6.98 -10.49
N SER A 252 -25.02 -5.75 -10.39
CA SER A 252 -25.99 -5.25 -11.37
C SER A 252 -25.43 -5.23 -12.80
N GLN A 253 -24.15 -4.84 -12.96
CA GLN A 253 -23.51 -4.86 -14.28
C GLN A 253 -23.31 -6.29 -14.81
N LEU A 254 -22.96 -7.23 -13.92
CA LEU A 254 -22.82 -8.64 -14.29
C LEU A 254 -24.16 -9.25 -14.72
N GLU A 255 -25.25 -8.96 -14.00
CA GLU A 255 -26.59 -9.45 -14.28
C GLU A 255 -27.15 -8.91 -15.61
N ASN A 256 -26.72 -7.71 -16.02
CA ASN A 256 -27.12 -7.11 -17.30
C ASN A 256 -26.40 -7.70 -18.52
N LEU A 257 -25.35 -8.50 -18.33
CA LEU A 257 -24.69 -9.21 -19.43
C LEU A 257 -25.49 -10.45 -19.85
N PRO A 258 -25.52 -10.77 -21.15
CA PRO A 258 -26.13 -12.00 -21.63
C PRO A 258 -25.35 -13.24 -21.20
N GLY A 259 -25.99 -14.41 -21.25
CA GLY A 259 -25.40 -15.71 -20.98
C GLY A 259 -25.42 -16.12 -19.52
N GLU A 260 -24.89 -17.32 -19.27
CA GLU A 260 -24.87 -17.92 -17.94
C GLU A 260 -23.71 -17.43 -17.10
N THR A 261 -23.94 -17.36 -15.77
CA THR A 261 -22.88 -17.03 -14.81
C THR A 261 -22.05 -18.26 -14.52
N THR A 262 -20.75 -18.16 -14.78
CA THR A 262 -19.77 -19.16 -14.35
C THR A 262 -19.29 -18.81 -12.96
N GLU A 263 -19.36 -19.77 -12.05
CA GLU A 263 -18.92 -19.64 -10.67
C GLU A 263 -17.59 -20.40 -10.46
N LEU A 264 -16.56 -19.69 -10.06
CA LEU A 264 -15.20 -20.21 -9.88
C LEU A 264 -14.81 -20.05 -8.42
N LYS A 265 -14.85 -21.15 -7.66
CA LYS A 265 -14.51 -21.18 -6.24
C LYS A 265 -13.00 -21.28 -6.05
N ALA A 266 -12.47 -20.55 -5.07
CA ALA A 266 -11.09 -20.69 -4.65
C ALA A 266 -10.83 -22.05 -4.02
N ILE A 267 -9.61 -22.57 -4.20
CA ILE A 267 -9.11 -23.74 -3.48
C ILE A 267 -8.21 -23.23 -2.37
N ILE A 268 -8.54 -23.55 -1.12
CA ILE A 268 -7.79 -23.11 0.05
C ILE A 268 -7.28 -24.34 0.77
N THR A 269 -5.95 -24.42 0.95
CA THR A 269 -5.27 -25.54 1.60
C THR A 269 -4.54 -25.07 2.87
N GLY A 270 -4.07 -26.02 3.67
CA GLY A 270 -3.39 -25.79 4.94
C GLY A 270 -4.29 -26.04 6.15
N ASP A 271 -3.71 -26.49 7.26
CA ASP A 271 -4.46 -26.94 8.45
C ASP A 271 -4.77 -25.80 9.41
N ASP A 272 -4.01 -24.71 9.37
CA ASP A 272 -4.21 -23.56 10.25
C ASP A 272 -5.38 -22.69 9.79
N GLN A 273 -6.47 -22.74 10.57
CA GLN A 273 -7.70 -21.98 10.29
C GLN A 273 -7.44 -20.46 10.27
N HIS A 274 -6.60 -19.95 11.18
CA HIS A 274 -6.31 -18.52 11.26
C HIS A 274 -5.57 -18.02 10.00
N GLN A 275 -4.64 -18.81 9.47
CA GLN A 275 -3.94 -18.47 8.22
C GLN A 275 -4.89 -18.46 7.03
N ARG A 276 -5.82 -19.45 6.94
CA ARG A 276 -6.85 -19.49 5.88
C ARG A 276 -7.78 -18.28 5.94
N GLU A 277 -8.28 -17.96 7.13
CA GLU A 277 -9.15 -16.78 7.35
C GLU A 277 -8.42 -15.47 7.00
N TRP A 278 -7.14 -15.39 7.35
CA TRP A 278 -6.32 -14.22 7.00
C TRP A 278 -6.19 -14.05 5.49
N LEU A 279 -5.92 -15.13 4.72
CA LEU A 279 -5.85 -15.07 3.27
C LEU A 279 -7.21 -14.63 2.69
N ILE A 280 -8.31 -15.22 3.12
CA ILE A 280 -9.66 -14.86 2.68
C ILE A 280 -9.95 -13.36 2.90
N LYS A 281 -9.56 -12.83 4.04
CA LYS A 281 -9.84 -11.45 4.43
C LYS A 281 -8.95 -10.44 3.71
N ASN A 282 -7.71 -10.80 3.43
CA ASN A 282 -6.68 -9.85 2.95
C ASN A 282 -6.40 -9.95 1.44
N LEU A 283 -6.88 -10.97 0.75
CA LEU A 283 -6.77 -11.04 -0.71
C LEU A 283 -7.84 -10.17 -1.38
N VAL A 284 -7.44 -9.51 -2.47
CA VAL A 284 -8.38 -8.73 -3.32
C VAL A 284 -9.22 -9.64 -4.18
N THR A 285 -8.65 -10.79 -4.55
CA THR A 285 -9.30 -11.83 -5.34
C THR A 285 -10.37 -12.52 -4.51
N PRO A 286 -11.62 -12.57 -4.98
CA PRO A 286 -12.72 -13.13 -4.20
C PRO A 286 -12.62 -14.67 -4.09
N THR A 287 -13.07 -15.22 -2.98
CA THR A 287 -13.18 -16.69 -2.80
C THR A 287 -14.15 -17.31 -3.77
N ASN A 288 -15.18 -16.57 -4.15
CA ASN A 288 -16.18 -16.98 -5.13
C ASN A 288 -16.21 -15.95 -6.25
N LEU A 289 -15.58 -16.26 -7.38
CA LEU A 289 -15.49 -15.39 -8.53
C LEU A 289 -16.62 -15.74 -9.51
N GLN A 290 -17.60 -14.85 -9.63
CA GLN A 290 -18.72 -14.96 -10.57
C GLN A 290 -18.44 -14.14 -11.81
N LEU A 291 -18.48 -14.77 -12.98
CA LEU A 291 -18.14 -14.17 -14.27
C LEU A 291 -19.16 -14.52 -15.34
N ARG A 292 -19.31 -13.62 -16.33
CA ARG A 292 -19.95 -13.85 -17.64
C ARG A 292 -19.03 -13.36 -18.74
N ILE A 293 -19.11 -13.93 -19.90
CA ILE A 293 -18.42 -13.39 -21.09
C ILE A 293 -18.85 -11.92 -21.27
N GLY A 294 -17.90 -11.05 -21.54
CA GLY A 294 -18.12 -9.59 -21.57
C GLY A 294 -17.94 -8.91 -20.20
N ALA A 295 -17.68 -9.65 -19.12
CA ALA A 295 -17.48 -9.05 -17.82
C ALA A 295 -16.24 -8.16 -17.78
N ARG A 296 -16.41 -6.96 -17.23
CA ARG A 296 -15.30 -6.05 -16.94
C ARG A 296 -14.50 -6.56 -15.74
N VAL A 297 -13.22 -6.80 -15.93
CA VAL A 297 -12.37 -7.40 -14.91
C VAL A 297 -11.07 -6.62 -14.71
N MET A 298 -10.46 -6.83 -13.55
CA MET A 298 -9.13 -6.30 -13.20
C MET A 298 -8.24 -7.46 -12.75
N VAL A 299 -7.02 -7.48 -13.24
CA VAL A 299 -5.97 -8.39 -12.76
C VAL A 299 -5.56 -7.99 -11.34
N THR A 300 -5.46 -8.97 -10.43
CA THR A 300 -5.21 -8.75 -9.00
C THR A 300 -3.82 -9.17 -8.52
N ALA A 301 -2.96 -9.60 -9.45
CA ALA A 301 -1.55 -9.94 -9.21
C ALA A 301 -0.71 -9.56 -10.42
N ASN A 302 0.61 -9.46 -10.25
CA ASN A 302 1.51 -9.36 -11.39
C ASN A 302 1.66 -10.75 -12.03
N ILE A 303 1.52 -10.82 -13.34
CA ILE A 303 1.63 -12.05 -14.12
C ILE A 303 2.93 -12.00 -14.90
N THR A 304 3.81 -12.93 -14.62
CA THR A 304 5.11 -13.07 -15.29
C THR A 304 5.13 -14.39 -16.06
N ARG A 305 5.60 -14.37 -17.31
CA ARG A 305 5.84 -15.54 -18.14
C ARG A 305 7.23 -15.45 -18.73
N GLU A 306 7.98 -16.54 -18.67
CA GLU A 306 9.35 -16.61 -19.20
C GLU A 306 10.26 -15.47 -18.74
N GLY A 307 10.02 -14.95 -17.51
CA GLY A 307 10.77 -13.84 -16.93
C GLY A 307 10.27 -12.44 -17.32
N GLU A 308 9.31 -12.33 -18.24
CA GLU A 308 8.72 -11.06 -18.66
C GLU A 308 7.36 -10.81 -17.99
N MET A 309 7.13 -9.57 -17.55
CA MET A 309 5.84 -9.19 -16.99
C MET A 309 4.83 -8.97 -18.12
N VAL A 310 3.83 -9.86 -18.22
CA VAL A 310 2.78 -9.79 -19.24
C VAL A 310 1.54 -9.03 -18.78
N ALA A 311 1.32 -8.90 -17.46
CA ALA A 311 0.30 -8.04 -16.90
C ALA A 311 0.67 -7.63 -15.47
N SER A 312 0.34 -6.41 -15.09
CA SER A 312 0.51 -5.91 -13.73
C SER A 312 -0.79 -5.96 -12.95
N ASN A 313 -0.69 -5.99 -11.62
CA ASN A 313 -1.84 -5.75 -10.76
C ASN A 313 -2.48 -4.40 -11.10
N GLY A 314 -3.80 -4.39 -11.30
CA GLY A 314 -4.55 -3.22 -11.75
C GLY A 314 -4.80 -3.18 -13.26
N THR A 315 -4.20 -4.08 -14.06
CA THR A 315 -4.52 -4.19 -15.49
C THR A 315 -6.01 -4.46 -15.69
N LEU A 316 -6.68 -3.59 -16.43
CA LEU A 316 -8.09 -3.68 -16.74
C LEU A 316 -8.31 -4.40 -18.08
N GLY A 317 -9.42 -5.11 -18.20
CA GLY A 317 -9.79 -5.79 -19.43
C GLY A 317 -11.22 -6.31 -19.42
N THR A 318 -11.59 -6.97 -20.50
CA THR A 318 -12.89 -7.62 -20.68
C THR A 318 -12.70 -9.11 -20.85
N LEU A 319 -13.47 -9.91 -20.13
CA LEU A 319 -13.45 -11.37 -20.25
C LEU A 319 -14.02 -11.78 -21.61
N THR A 320 -13.22 -12.44 -22.43
CA THR A 320 -13.59 -12.84 -23.78
C THR A 320 -13.85 -14.33 -23.91
N SER A 321 -13.20 -15.16 -23.07
CA SER A 321 -13.36 -16.61 -23.12
C SER A 321 -13.18 -17.26 -21.75
N ILE A 322 -13.97 -18.30 -21.51
CA ILE A 322 -13.79 -19.29 -20.44
C ILE A 322 -13.66 -20.64 -21.14
N ASN A 323 -12.55 -21.34 -20.96
CA ASN A 323 -12.43 -22.66 -21.60
C ASN A 323 -13.42 -23.64 -20.97
N PRO A 324 -13.84 -24.69 -21.71
CA PRO A 324 -14.88 -25.65 -21.27
C PRO A 324 -14.55 -26.34 -19.93
N SER A 325 -13.26 -26.54 -19.62
CA SER A 325 -12.81 -27.12 -18.35
C SER A 325 -12.81 -26.15 -17.19
N GLY A 326 -13.02 -24.83 -17.43
CA GLY A 326 -12.91 -23.78 -16.40
C GLY A 326 -11.50 -23.59 -15.85
N LEU A 327 -10.47 -24.10 -16.53
CA LEU A 327 -9.07 -24.03 -16.09
C LEU A 327 -8.32 -22.81 -16.63
N LEU A 328 -8.82 -22.20 -17.72
CA LEU A 328 -8.22 -21.05 -18.35
C LEU A 328 -9.27 -19.98 -18.66
N LEU A 329 -8.92 -18.74 -18.38
CA LEU A 329 -9.72 -17.54 -18.70
C LEU A 329 -8.92 -16.67 -19.66
N THR A 330 -9.56 -16.13 -20.70
CA THR A 330 -8.92 -15.16 -21.59
C THR A 330 -9.60 -13.81 -21.44
N ILE A 331 -8.81 -12.78 -21.26
CA ILE A 331 -9.27 -11.39 -21.24
C ILE A 331 -8.61 -10.62 -22.38
N THR A 332 -9.32 -9.65 -22.93
CA THR A 332 -8.73 -8.61 -23.77
C THR A 332 -8.47 -7.40 -22.88
N THR A 333 -7.22 -6.99 -22.76
CA THR A 333 -6.85 -5.80 -21.96
C THR A 333 -7.31 -4.52 -22.65
N ASP A 334 -7.37 -3.42 -21.91
CA ASP A 334 -7.71 -2.11 -22.48
C ASP A 334 -6.71 -1.60 -23.54
N GLU A 335 -5.52 -2.18 -23.54
CA GLU A 335 -4.48 -1.92 -24.53
C GLU A 335 -4.60 -2.82 -25.77
N GLY A 336 -5.62 -3.70 -25.81
CA GLY A 336 -5.91 -4.59 -26.93
C GLY A 336 -5.16 -5.94 -26.91
N SER A 337 -4.34 -6.21 -25.88
CA SER A 337 -3.61 -7.46 -25.76
C SER A 337 -4.51 -8.59 -25.24
N LEU A 338 -4.33 -9.80 -25.77
CA LEU A 338 -4.96 -11.01 -25.25
C LEU A 338 -4.13 -11.60 -24.12
N LEU A 339 -4.74 -11.79 -22.96
CA LEU A 339 -4.11 -12.38 -21.80
C LEU A 339 -4.89 -13.62 -21.36
N THR A 340 -4.28 -14.79 -21.45
CA THR A 340 -4.85 -16.04 -20.94
C THR A 340 -4.35 -16.26 -19.53
N LEU A 341 -5.23 -16.55 -18.60
CA LEU A 341 -4.95 -16.67 -17.17
C LEU A 341 -5.33 -18.08 -16.69
N ASP A 342 -4.52 -18.62 -15.82
CA ASP A 342 -4.77 -19.76 -14.97
C ASP A 342 -4.91 -19.31 -13.50
N ARG A 343 -5.06 -20.27 -12.59
CA ARG A 343 -5.12 -19.97 -11.16
C ARG A 343 -3.74 -19.58 -10.65
N SER A 344 -3.65 -18.42 -10.01
CA SER A 344 -2.48 -18.01 -9.23
C SER A 344 -2.56 -18.57 -7.82
N MET A 345 -1.39 -18.74 -7.21
CA MET A 345 -1.25 -19.17 -5.83
C MET A 345 -0.80 -17.98 -4.97
N TRP A 346 -1.49 -17.78 -3.86
CA TRP A 346 -1.05 -16.88 -2.80
C TRP A 346 -0.74 -17.71 -1.56
N ASP A 347 0.45 -17.53 -1.02
CA ASP A 347 0.94 -18.20 0.16
C ASP A 347 0.85 -17.27 1.37
N PHE A 348 0.39 -17.79 2.49
CA PHE A 348 0.37 -17.03 3.75
C PHE A 348 1.79 -16.67 4.16
N ASP A 349 2.73 -17.62 4.13
CA ASP A 349 4.16 -17.40 4.36
C ASP A 349 5.01 -18.23 3.40
N PRO A 350 5.56 -17.59 2.34
CA PRO A 350 6.43 -18.29 1.40
C PRO A 350 7.73 -18.83 2.02
N GLN A 351 8.11 -18.36 3.22
CA GLN A 351 9.32 -18.79 3.93
C GLN A 351 9.07 -20.00 4.86
N GLU A 352 7.80 -20.39 5.08
CA GLU A 352 7.43 -21.55 5.89
C GLU A 352 6.86 -22.67 5.00
N VAL A 353 7.26 -23.92 5.27
CA VAL A 353 6.94 -25.08 4.42
C VAL A 353 5.45 -25.51 4.53
N HIS A 354 4.82 -25.31 5.69
CA HIS A 354 3.45 -25.76 5.96
C HIS A 354 2.52 -24.56 6.26
N THR A 355 2.30 -23.72 5.24
CA THR A 355 1.41 -22.56 5.39
C THR A 355 0.14 -22.74 4.57
N ALA A 356 -0.89 -21.98 4.95
CA ALA A 356 -2.10 -21.95 4.14
C ALA A 356 -1.83 -21.33 2.77
N LYS A 357 -2.44 -21.91 1.75
CA LYS A 357 -2.35 -21.45 0.36
C LYS A 357 -3.75 -21.22 -0.21
N PHE A 358 -3.86 -20.19 -1.02
CA PHE A 358 -5.08 -19.80 -1.69
C PHE A 358 -4.85 -19.83 -3.21
N TYR A 359 -5.65 -20.59 -3.92
CA TYR A 359 -5.58 -20.73 -5.37
C TYR A 359 -6.86 -20.19 -5.99
N GLN A 360 -6.75 -19.18 -6.83
CA GLN A 360 -7.86 -18.61 -7.59
C GLN A 360 -7.34 -17.91 -8.84
N PHE A 361 -8.21 -17.66 -9.82
CA PHE A 361 -7.87 -16.77 -10.92
C PHE A 361 -7.56 -15.39 -10.38
N PRO A 362 -6.46 -14.75 -10.82
CA PRO A 362 -6.05 -13.43 -10.34
C PRO A 362 -6.93 -12.33 -10.95
N LEU A 363 -8.24 -12.43 -10.77
CA LEU A 363 -9.24 -11.54 -11.32
C LEU A 363 -10.29 -11.13 -10.27
N ARG A 364 -10.82 -9.94 -10.45
CA ARG A 364 -12.05 -9.47 -9.81
C ARG A 364 -12.89 -8.66 -10.79
N LEU A 365 -14.20 -8.52 -10.52
CA LEU A 365 -15.04 -7.57 -11.27
C LEU A 365 -14.51 -6.15 -11.08
N ALA A 366 -14.55 -5.35 -12.14
CA ALA A 366 -13.89 -4.05 -12.20
C ALA A 366 -14.75 -2.92 -12.80
N TRP A 367 -16.06 -3.06 -12.84
CA TRP A 367 -16.94 -1.90 -13.10
C TRP A 367 -16.90 -0.89 -11.95
N ALA A 368 -16.61 -1.37 -10.73
CA ALA A 368 -16.44 -0.52 -9.57
C ALA A 368 -15.37 -1.06 -8.62
N SER A 369 -14.76 -0.13 -7.85
CA SER A 369 -13.85 -0.42 -6.75
C SER A 369 -14.05 0.59 -5.61
N THR A 370 -13.58 0.28 -4.40
CA THR A 370 -13.48 1.29 -3.35
C THR A 370 -12.24 2.15 -3.54
N ILE A 371 -12.31 3.40 -3.04
CA ILE A 371 -11.17 4.33 -3.02
C ILE A 371 -9.96 3.70 -2.32
N HIS A 372 -10.17 3.01 -1.20
CA HIS A 372 -9.11 2.30 -0.47
C HIS A 372 -8.41 1.22 -1.33
N LYS A 373 -9.19 0.38 -2.03
CA LYS A 373 -8.64 -0.67 -2.90
C LYS A 373 -8.03 -0.12 -4.19
N ALA A 374 -8.35 1.13 -4.55
CA ALA A 374 -7.75 1.83 -5.68
C ALA A 374 -6.47 2.60 -5.30
N GLN A 375 -6.12 2.66 -4.00
CA GLN A 375 -4.85 3.27 -3.57
C GLN A 375 -3.68 2.54 -4.23
N GLY A 376 -2.68 3.28 -4.69
CA GLY A 376 -1.57 2.73 -5.48
C GLY A 376 -1.87 2.53 -6.97
N LEU A 377 -3.13 2.32 -7.39
CA LEU A 377 -3.48 2.14 -8.79
C LEU A 377 -3.39 3.45 -9.59
N THR A 378 -3.19 3.31 -10.90
CA THR A 378 -3.29 4.41 -11.86
C THR A 378 -4.30 4.04 -12.92
N LEU A 379 -5.32 4.88 -13.10
CA LEU A 379 -6.40 4.67 -14.06
C LEU A 379 -6.29 5.69 -15.19
N LYS A 380 -6.65 5.29 -16.39
CA LYS A 380 -6.77 6.21 -17.54
C LYS A 380 -7.95 7.16 -17.32
N GLU A 381 -9.08 6.59 -16.90
CA GLU A 381 -10.33 7.30 -16.64
C GLU A 381 -11.04 6.69 -15.43
N ALA A 382 -11.82 7.49 -14.70
CA ALA A 382 -12.64 7.00 -13.60
C ALA A 382 -13.88 7.89 -13.38
N VAL A 383 -15.02 7.27 -13.07
CA VAL A 383 -16.20 7.96 -12.54
C VAL A 383 -16.12 7.98 -11.02
N ILE A 384 -16.09 9.15 -10.43
CA ILE A 384 -15.86 9.31 -8.99
C ILE A 384 -17.03 10.04 -8.34
N ASP A 385 -17.54 9.49 -7.23
CA ASP A 385 -18.50 10.15 -6.37
C ASP A 385 -17.87 10.44 -5.00
N ILE A 386 -17.34 11.65 -4.86
CA ILE A 386 -16.69 12.10 -3.62
C ILE A 386 -17.63 12.77 -2.62
N ARG A 387 -18.94 12.86 -2.89
CA ARG A 387 -19.91 13.50 -1.98
C ARG A 387 -20.03 12.79 -0.63
N SER A 388 -19.76 11.49 -0.62
CA SER A 388 -19.75 10.65 0.59
C SER A 388 -18.34 10.44 1.19
N ALA A 389 -17.31 11.10 0.66
CA ALA A 389 -15.97 11.07 1.21
C ALA A 389 -15.94 11.89 2.52
N ARG A 390 -15.84 11.20 3.66
CA ARG A 390 -15.85 11.79 5.02
C ARG A 390 -14.53 11.59 5.76
N GLU A 391 -13.65 10.73 5.24
CA GLU A 391 -12.34 10.50 5.83
C GLU A 391 -11.32 11.50 5.28
N PRO A 392 -10.43 12.04 6.13
CA PRO A 392 -9.33 12.88 5.67
C PRO A 392 -8.53 12.24 4.54
N GLY A 393 -8.24 13.01 3.50
CA GLY A 393 -7.49 12.55 2.33
C GLY A 393 -8.26 11.67 1.35
N GLN A 394 -9.45 11.16 1.68
CA GLN A 394 -10.19 10.21 0.84
C GLN A 394 -10.53 10.78 -0.54
N ALA A 395 -11.00 12.04 -0.61
CA ALA A 395 -11.29 12.71 -1.87
C ALA A 395 -10.02 12.89 -2.70
N TYR A 396 -8.93 13.35 -2.09
CA TYR A 396 -7.64 13.49 -2.76
C TYR A 396 -7.13 12.16 -3.32
N VAL A 397 -7.18 11.08 -2.53
CA VAL A 397 -6.77 9.75 -2.98
C VAL A 397 -7.61 9.31 -4.20
N ALA A 398 -8.92 9.53 -4.19
CA ALA A 398 -9.78 9.18 -5.31
C ALA A 398 -9.40 9.94 -6.59
N LEU A 399 -9.30 11.28 -6.51
CA LEU A 399 -8.99 12.15 -7.64
C LEU A 399 -7.59 11.88 -8.21
N SER A 400 -6.62 11.59 -7.37
CA SER A 400 -5.23 11.29 -7.78
C SER A 400 -5.06 9.94 -8.47
N ARG A 401 -6.12 9.14 -8.63
CA ARG A 401 -6.04 7.85 -9.36
C ARG A 401 -5.96 8.03 -10.86
N VAL A 402 -6.49 9.10 -11.44
CA VAL A 402 -6.45 9.36 -12.88
C VAL A 402 -5.21 10.17 -13.28
N ARG A 403 -4.80 10.01 -14.55
CA ARG A 403 -3.61 10.69 -15.08
C ARG A 403 -3.88 12.12 -15.51
N THR A 404 -5.10 12.40 -16.02
CA THR A 404 -5.46 13.66 -16.64
C THR A 404 -6.76 14.20 -16.07
N LEU A 405 -6.95 15.51 -16.15
CA LEU A 405 -8.20 16.13 -15.77
C LEU A 405 -9.35 15.64 -16.71
N SER A 406 -9.06 15.39 -17.97
CA SER A 406 -10.02 14.85 -18.94
C SER A 406 -10.51 13.45 -18.61
N GLY A 407 -9.66 12.61 -17.98
CA GLY A 407 -10.03 11.28 -17.51
C GLY A 407 -10.85 11.26 -16.21
N LEU A 408 -11.03 12.42 -15.58
CA LEU A 408 -11.84 12.57 -14.37
C LEU A 408 -13.29 12.82 -14.73
N HIS A 409 -14.20 11.95 -14.26
CA HIS A 409 -15.66 12.11 -14.41
C HIS A 409 -16.30 12.17 -13.04
N LEU A 410 -16.99 13.27 -12.73
CA LEU A 410 -17.59 13.50 -11.42
C LEU A 410 -19.10 13.40 -11.49
N LYS A 411 -19.71 12.84 -10.45
CA LYS A 411 -21.17 12.90 -10.30
C LYS A 411 -21.67 14.27 -9.84
N ALA A 412 -20.87 14.96 -9.04
CA ALA A 412 -21.12 16.32 -8.59
C ALA A 412 -19.83 16.93 -8.03
N VAL A 413 -19.76 18.24 -7.99
CA VAL A 413 -18.73 18.98 -7.25
C VAL A 413 -18.99 18.81 -5.75
N PRO A 414 -17.99 18.50 -4.92
CA PRO A 414 -18.17 18.39 -3.47
C PRO A 414 -18.39 19.76 -2.86
N ALA A 415 -19.22 19.84 -1.81
CA ALA A 415 -19.42 21.07 -1.04
C ALA A 415 -18.19 21.45 -0.19
N GLY A 416 -17.29 20.51 0.06
CA GLY A 416 -16.06 20.69 0.84
C GLY A 416 -15.21 19.44 0.80
N VAL A 417 -14.02 19.51 1.38
CA VAL A 417 -13.07 18.40 1.48
C VAL A 417 -12.66 18.21 2.92
N TYR A 418 -12.57 16.94 3.31
CA TYR A 418 -12.09 16.57 4.63
C TYR A 418 -10.58 16.34 4.58
N THR A 419 -9.85 17.13 5.39
CA THR A 419 -8.41 16.98 5.62
C THR A 419 -8.14 16.93 7.12
N SER A 420 -6.99 16.39 7.51
CA SER A 420 -6.55 16.44 8.91
C SER A 420 -5.74 17.72 9.14
N PRO A 421 -6.21 18.66 10.00
CA PRO A 421 -5.44 19.86 10.31
C PRO A 421 -4.03 19.55 10.86
N ALA A 422 -3.91 18.49 11.67
CA ALA A 422 -2.63 18.03 12.20
C ALA A 422 -1.68 17.56 11.08
N ALA A 423 -2.19 16.80 10.11
CA ALA A 423 -1.38 16.33 8.97
C ALA A 423 -0.97 17.48 8.04
N VAL A 424 -1.86 18.48 7.84
CA VAL A 424 -1.54 19.69 7.07
C VAL A 424 -0.42 20.47 7.77
N ALA A 425 -0.56 20.77 9.06
CA ALA A 425 0.45 21.50 9.83
C ALA A 425 1.80 20.77 9.85
N TYR A 426 1.77 19.44 10.01
CA TYR A 426 2.99 18.62 9.96
C TYR A 426 3.68 18.73 8.59
N HIS A 427 2.91 18.60 7.49
CA HIS A 427 3.44 18.71 6.14
C HIS A 427 4.04 20.10 5.84
N GLU A 428 3.40 21.18 6.30
CA GLU A 428 3.91 22.55 6.16
C GLU A 428 5.20 22.75 6.95
N GLY A 429 5.32 22.12 8.12
CA GLY A 429 6.56 22.09 8.89
C GLY A 429 7.72 21.43 8.15
N LEU A 430 7.46 20.35 7.43
CA LEU A 430 8.47 19.65 6.60
C LEU A 430 8.95 20.52 5.44
N ALA A 431 8.06 21.26 4.77
CA ALA A 431 8.40 22.11 3.64
C ALA A 431 9.32 23.29 4.03
N ASN A 432 9.30 23.69 5.28
CA ASN A 432 10.10 24.79 5.83
C ASN A 432 11.41 24.33 6.49
N ALA A 433 11.64 23.02 6.64
CA ALA A 433 12.86 22.47 7.21
C ALA A 433 13.98 22.45 6.15
N PRO A 434 15.16 23.06 6.38
CA PRO A 434 16.26 23.02 5.42
C PRO A 434 16.76 21.58 5.28
N LEU A 435 16.89 21.11 4.04
CA LEU A 435 17.65 19.90 3.68
C LEU A 435 19.13 20.20 3.93
N THR A 436 19.60 20.04 5.14
CA THR A 436 21.04 20.10 5.43
C THR A 436 21.60 18.70 5.37
N PRO A 437 22.50 18.38 4.41
CA PRO A 437 23.28 17.16 4.49
C PRO A 437 24.31 17.34 5.61
N THR A 438 24.07 16.74 6.76
CA THR A 438 25.14 16.53 7.73
C THR A 438 26.06 15.45 7.18
N ALA A 439 27.34 15.80 6.97
CA ALA A 439 28.37 14.86 6.54
C ALA A 439 28.38 13.61 7.46
N PRO A 440 28.62 12.42 6.91
CA PRO A 440 28.62 11.19 7.69
C PRO A 440 29.78 11.23 8.68
N ALA A 441 29.46 11.04 9.96
CA ALA A 441 30.45 10.71 10.95
C ALA A 441 30.95 9.29 10.65
N VAL A 442 32.15 9.20 10.08
CA VAL A 442 32.87 7.93 9.91
C VAL A 442 33.29 7.47 11.29
N THR A 443 32.50 6.62 11.94
CA THR A 443 32.95 5.86 13.10
C THR A 443 33.55 4.56 12.59
N ALA A 444 34.86 4.45 12.77
CA ALA A 444 35.58 3.20 12.55
C ALA A 444 35.03 2.09 13.44
N PRO A 445 34.97 0.84 12.96
CA PRO A 445 34.52 -0.29 13.78
C PRO A 445 35.52 -0.52 14.95
N PRO A 446 35.03 -0.91 16.12
CA PRO A 446 35.91 -1.24 17.24
C PRO A 446 36.78 -2.46 16.90
N PRO A 447 38.01 -2.52 17.39
CA PRO A 447 38.92 -3.62 17.11
C PRO A 447 38.38 -4.92 17.71
N SER A 448 38.38 -5.97 16.90
CA SER A 448 38.06 -7.33 17.30
C SER A 448 39.05 -7.82 18.37
N THR A 449 38.62 -7.89 19.62
CA THR A 449 39.31 -8.64 20.65
C THR A 449 38.97 -10.13 20.49
N CYS A 450 39.88 -10.88 19.88
CA CYS A 450 39.99 -12.32 20.10
C CYS A 450 40.30 -12.56 21.58
N LEU A 451 39.44 -13.28 22.29
CA LEU A 451 39.80 -13.99 23.50
C LEU A 451 39.32 -15.43 23.37
N TYR A 452 40.29 -16.29 23.61
CA TYR A 452 40.35 -17.74 23.64
C TYR A 452 39.13 -18.48 24.18
#